data_36035b466b9f345b7aa22ee645ecffa1
#
_entry.id   36035b466b9f345b7aa22ee645ecffa1
#
_cell.length_a   1.000
_cell.length_b   1.000
_cell.length_c   1.000
_cell.angle_alpha   90.00
_cell.angle_beta   90.00
_cell.angle_gamma   90.00
#
_symmetry.space_group_name_H-M   'P 1'
#
loop_
_entity.id
_entity.type
_entity.pdbx_description
1 polymer ?
#
loop_
_entity_poly.entity_id
_entity_poly.type
_entity_poly.pdbx_seq_one_letter_code
_entity_poly.pdbx_strand_id
1 'polypeptide(L)'
;ESGHFQTVHEIRLDCDADVIVLQIEQHGGIACHTGRESCFYRKLTPNGWEIVDVQLKDPNQIYGEKSVNAHTQAMNVSNAQAEQVDVLSYLGQMMAERKSADPDSSYVAKLYHKGLNKILEKIGEESFETVIAAKDFDTQANEDNKNDLIYEVADVWFHTIVMLGYFDLDIQLVLNELARRQGLSGLVEKANRSH
;
A
#
# COMPACT_ATOMS: atom_id res chain seq x y z
N GLU A 1 4.75 14.47 12.12
CA GLU A 1 4.87 14.94 10.72
C GLU A 1 5.91 16.06 10.65
N SER A 2 6.66 16.15 9.54
CA SER A 2 7.83 17.04 9.41
C SER A 2 7.50 18.54 9.45
N GLY A 3 6.22 18.91 9.25
CA GLY A 3 5.78 20.30 9.10
C GLY A 3 6.19 20.94 7.77
N HIS A 4 6.78 20.17 6.86
CA HIS A 4 7.14 20.62 5.52
C HIS A 4 5.95 20.56 4.58
N PHE A 5 5.93 21.41 3.56
CA PHE A 5 4.85 21.45 2.56
C PHE A 5 5.40 21.62 1.15
N GLN A 6 4.53 21.42 0.15
CA GLN A 6 4.85 21.55 -1.25
C GLN A 6 3.89 22.55 -1.90
N THR A 7 4.44 23.45 -2.72
CA THR A 7 3.65 24.31 -3.59
C THR A 7 3.49 23.64 -4.95
N VAL A 8 2.25 23.39 -5.38
CA VAL A 8 1.97 22.81 -6.69
C VAL A 8 1.90 23.93 -7.71
N HIS A 9 2.74 23.90 -8.74
CA HIS A 9 2.77 24.86 -9.83
C HIS A 9 2.00 24.38 -11.06
N GLU A 10 2.05 23.07 -11.36
CA GLU A 10 1.37 22.52 -12.53
C GLU A 10 0.90 21.09 -12.26
N ILE A 11 -0.24 20.73 -12.83
CA ILE A 11 -0.82 19.39 -12.80
C ILE A 11 -1.04 18.97 -14.24
N ARG A 12 -0.53 17.79 -14.63
CA ARG A 12 -0.73 17.19 -15.95
C ARG A 12 -1.33 15.80 -15.80
N LEU A 13 -2.17 15.44 -16.77
CA LEU A 13 -2.63 14.08 -17.00
C LEU A 13 -1.90 13.53 -18.22
N ASP A 14 -1.67 12.24 -18.26
CA ASP A 14 -1.19 11.57 -19.47
C ASP A 14 -2.34 11.35 -20.48
N CYS A 15 -2.05 10.62 -21.59
CA CYS A 15 -2.96 10.54 -22.75
C CYS A 15 -4.25 9.75 -22.50
N ASP A 16 -4.29 8.85 -21.53
CA ASP A 16 -5.44 8.03 -21.13
C ASP A 16 -5.98 8.38 -19.73
N ALA A 17 -5.42 9.44 -19.12
CA ALA A 17 -5.85 10.04 -17.87
C ALA A 17 -5.74 9.11 -16.63
N ASP A 18 -4.84 8.13 -16.65
CA ASP A 18 -4.58 7.23 -15.52
C ASP A 18 -3.35 7.62 -14.70
N VAL A 19 -2.50 8.56 -15.19
CA VAL A 19 -1.34 9.10 -14.47
C VAL A 19 -1.43 10.61 -14.29
N ILE A 20 -1.19 11.06 -13.04
CA ILE A 20 -1.09 12.49 -12.71
C ILE A 20 0.37 12.84 -12.43
N VAL A 21 0.89 13.85 -13.14
CA VAL A 21 2.21 14.44 -12.91
C VAL A 21 2.05 15.82 -12.27
N LEU A 22 2.72 16.04 -11.14
CA LEU A 22 2.73 17.31 -10.43
C LEU A 22 4.11 17.97 -10.58
N GLN A 23 4.14 19.22 -11.03
CA GLN A 23 5.29 20.07 -10.88
C GLN A 23 5.18 20.81 -9.55
N ILE A 24 6.12 20.58 -8.64
CA ILE A 24 6.07 21.11 -7.28
C ILE A 24 7.33 21.86 -6.91
N GLU A 25 7.20 22.76 -5.91
CA GLU A 25 8.29 23.33 -5.16
C GLU A 25 8.26 22.79 -3.74
N GLN A 26 9.34 22.14 -3.31
CA GLN A 26 9.47 21.58 -1.97
C GLN A 26 9.96 22.64 -0.97
N HIS A 27 9.21 22.85 0.10
CA HIS A 27 9.60 23.71 1.21
C HIS A 27 10.05 22.88 2.41
N GLY A 28 11.17 23.30 3.06
CA GLY A 28 11.72 22.66 4.25
C GLY A 28 12.86 21.67 4.00
N GLY A 29 13.28 21.47 2.75
CA GLY A 29 14.50 20.74 2.36
C GLY A 29 14.43 19.22 2.46
N ILE A 30 13.31 18.63 2.97
CA ILE A 30 13.12 17.18 3.06
C ILE A 30 11.68 16.86 2.69
N ALA A 31 11.48 16.04 1.65
CA ALA A 31 10.18 15.48 1.28
C ALA A 31 10.07 13.99 1.67
N CYS A 32 11.20 13.28 1.75
CA CYS A 32 11.23 11.85 1.97
C CYS A 32 11.30 11.49 3.47
N HIS A 33 10.50 10.50 3.89
CA HIS A 33 10.54 9.96 5.26
C HIS A 33 11.92 9.35 5.62
N THR A 34 12.74 9.01 4.63
CA THR A 34 14.13 8.56 4.83
C THR A 34 15.11 9.70 5.07
N GLY A 35 14.64 10.96 5.23
CA GLY A 35 15.47 12.11 5.50
C GLY A 35 16.20 12.70 4.30
N ARG A 36 15.72 12.46 3.08
CA ARG A 36 16.24 12.98 1.81
C ARG A 36 15.33 14.07 1.23
N GLU A 37 15.87 14.86 0.31
CA GLU A 37 15.12 15.92 -0.37
C GLU A 37 13.97 15.37 -1.20
N SER A 38 14.17 14.21 -1.85
CA SER A 38 13.17 13.54 -2.69
C SER A 38 13.05 12.06 -2.33
N CYS A 39 11.85 11.48 -2.52
CA CYS A 39 11.65 10.04 -2.50
C CYS A 39 12.28 9.36 -3.72
N PHE A 40 12.57 10.09 -4.80
CA PHE A 40 13.17 9.60 -6.03
C PHE A 40 14.72 9.63 -5.99
N TYR A 41 15.30 9.19 -4.90
CA TYR A 41 16.74 9.24 -4.63
C TYR A 41 17.52 8.03 -5.21
N ARG A 42 16.84 7.09 -5.86
CA ARG A 42 17.46 5.96 -6.57
C ARG A 42 17.35 6.17 -8.05
N LYS A 43 18.45 5.97 -8.77
CA LYS A 43 18.54 6.04 -10.23
C LYS A 43 18.86 4.67 -10.79
N LEU A 44 18.11 4.22 -11.80
CA LEU A 44 18.42 3.01 -12.54
C LEU A 44 19.60 3.24 -13.47
N THR A 45 20.63 2.41 -13.36
CA THR A 45 21.81 2.39 -14.23
C THR A 45 21.96 1.00 -14.86
N PRO A 46 22.85 0.81 -15.83
CA PRO A 46 23.12 -0.52 -16.38
C PRO A 46 23.62 -1.55 -15.34
N ASN A 47 24.13 -1.07 -14.21
CA ASN A 47 24.65 -1.91 -13.12
C ASN A 47 23.65 -2.13 -11.99
N GLY A 48 22.39 -1.61 -12.11
CA GLY A 48 21.35 -1.70 -11.11
C GLY A 48 20.95 -0.34 -10.52
N TRP A 49 20.27 -0.36 -9.38
CA TRP A 49 19.82 0.84 -8.68
C TRP A 49 20.97 1.50 -7.91
N GLU A 50 21.23 2.77 -8.18
CA GLU A 50 22.22 3.59 -7.47
C GLU A 50 21.53 4.69 -6.66
N ILE A 51 22.01 4.94 -5.45
CA ILE A 51 21.55 6.04 -4.61
C ILE A 51 22.26 7.31 -5.10
N VAL A 52 21.48 8.30 -5.55
CA VAL A 52 21.98 9.56 -6.11
C VAL A 52 21.82 10.76 -5.19
N ASP A 53 20.93 10.67 -4.17
CA ASP A 53 20.70 11.74 -3.21
C ASP A 53 21.15 11.32 -1.81
N VAL A 54 21.91 12.19 -1.17
CA VAL A 54 22.39 11.97 0.19
C VAL A 54 21.26 12.12 1.22
N GLN A 55 21.36 11.41 2.32
CA GLN A 55 20.48 11.60 3.47
C GLN A 55 20.87 12.89 4.20
N LEU A 56 19.94 13.83 4.31
CA LEU A 56 20.15 15.15 4.90
C LEU A 56 19.84 15.16 6.41
N LYS A 57 18.92 14.30 6.87
CA LYS A 57 18.58 14.14 8.29
C LYS A 57 18.34 12.67 8.62
N ASP A 58 18.59 12.32 9.89
CA ASP A 58 18.25 11.00 10.42
C ASP A 58 16.71 10.88 10.55
N PRO A 59 16.08 9.84 9.94
CA PRO A 59 14.64 9.59 10.06
C PRO A 59 14.16 9.48 11.50
N ASN A 60 14.97 8.91 12.40
CA ASN A 60 14.64 8.77 13.82
C ASN A 60 14.52 10.11 14.54
N GLN A 61 15.24 11.14 14.08
CA GLN A 61 15.12 12.49 14.60
C GLN A 61 13.87 13.22 14.12
N ILE A 62 13.33 12.81 12.95
CA ILE A 62 12.14 13.43 12.35
C ILE A 62 10.86 12.79 12.90
N TYR A 63 10.82 11.45 13.03
CA TYR A 63 9.61 10.69 13.34
C TYR A 63 9.61 10.05 14.73
N GLY A 64 10.74 10.05 15.47
CA GLY A 64 10.91 9.40 16.77
C GLY A 64 10.90 7.85 16.65
N GLU A 65 11.42 7.17 17.67
CA GLU A 65 11.61 5.70 17.69
C GLU A 65 10.29 4.87 17.65
N LYS A 66 9.12 5.50 17.53
CA LYS A 66 7.82 4.83 17.67
C LYS A 66 7.24 4.24 16.37
N SER A 67 7.82 4.49 15.21
CA SER A 67 7.20 4.04 13.95
C SER A 67 7.64 2.67 13.44
N VAL A 68 8.73 2.10 13.98
CA VAL A 68 9.28 0.83 13.47
C VAL A 68 8.72 -0.40 14.20
N ASN A 69 8.17 -0.26 15.41
CA ASN A 69 7.76 -1.41 16.24
C ASN A 69 6.26 -1.74 16.24
N ALA A 70 5.42 -0.99 15.55
CA ALA A 70 3.97 -1.23 15.57
C ALA A 70 3.51 -2.38 14.65
N HIS A 71 4.32 -2.78 13.67
CA HIS A 71 3.94 -3.81 12.70
C HIS A 71 4.36 -5.23 13.09
N THR A 72 5.32 -5.41 14.03
CA THR A 72 5.88 -6.74 14.34
C THR A 72 5.13 -7.49 15.45
N GLN A 73 4.15 -6.90 16.12
CA GLN A 73 3.44 -7.53 17.24
C GLN A 73 2.14 -8.28 16.88
N ALA A 74 1.72 -8.27 15.62
CA ALA A 74 0.46 -8.93 15.24
C ALA A 74 0.58 -10.39 14.76
N MET A 75 1.77 -10.96 14.67
CA MET A 75 1.97 -12.31 14.14
C MET A 75 2.58 -13.30 15.14
N ASN A 76 1.95 -13.47 16.31
CA ASN A 76 2.09 -14.68 17.12
C ASN A 76 0.74 -15.38 17.24
N VAL A 77 0.24 -15.95 16.16
CA VAL A 77 -0.83 -16.94 16.20
C VAL A 77 -0.16 -18.31 16.27
N SER A 78 -0.14 -18.87 17.48
CA SER A 78 0.29 -20.23 17.76
C SER A 78 -0.51 -21.24 16.93
N ASN A 79 0.20 -22.17 16.28
CA ASN A 79 -0.34 -23.37 15.64
C ASN A 79 -1.12 -24.21 16.66
N ALA A 80 -2.43 -24.08 16.67
CA ALA A 80 -3.36 -25.06 17.23
C ALA A 80 -4.48 -25.25 16.20
N GLN A 81 -4.79 -26.50 15.91
CA GLN A 81 -5.82 -27.02 14.99
C GLN A 81 -6.95 -26.02 14.74
N ALA A 82 -6.78 -25.18 13.71
CA ALA A 82 -7.78 -24.24 13.32
C ALA A 82 -8.77 -24.96 12.38
N GLU A 83 -10.03 -25.04 12.76
CA GLU A 83 -11.11 -24.91 11.79
C GLU A 83 -10.67 -23.81 10.84
N GLN A 84 -10.71 -24.10 9.55
CA GLN A 84 -10.23 -23.21 8.50
C GLN A 84 -11.12 -21.96 8.50
N VAL A 85 -10.83 -21.04 9.41
CA VAL A 85 -11.49 -19.72 9.41
C VAL A 85 -11.14 -19.10 8.07
N ASP A 86 -12.15 -18.83 7.27
CA ASP A 86 -11.98 -18.05 6.06
C ASP A 86 -11.43 -16.67 6.45
N VAL A 87 -10.11 -16.53 6.32
CA VAL A 87 -9.37 -15.34 6.72
C VAL A 87 -9.96 -14.07 6.09
N LEU A 88 -10.42 -14.17 4.84
CA LEU A 88 -10.98 -13.03 4.13
C LEU A 88 -12.34 -12.62 4.71
N SER A 89 -13.21 -13.56 5.00
CA SER A 89 -14.49 -13.27 5.68
C SER A 89 -14.29 -12.72 7.09
N TYR A 90 -13.32 -13.25 7.82
CA TYR A 90 -12.95 -12.72 9.15
C TYR A 90 -12.45 -11.26 9.07
N LEU A 91 -11.56 -10.97 8.11
CA LEU A 91 -11.09 -9.60 7.87
C LEU A 91 -12.24 -8.67 7.50
N GLY A 92 -13.16 -9.09 6.63
CA GLY A 92 -14.33 -8.30 6.26
C GLY A 92 -15.21 -7.93 7.48
N GLN A 93 -15.48 -8.88 8.36
CA GLN A 93 -16.22 -8.63 9.61
C GLN A 93 -15.48 -7.66 10.54
N MET A 94 -14.17 -7.87 10.72
CA MET A 94 -13.34 -6.98 11.53
C MET A 94 -13.35 -5.54 10.97
N MET A 95 -13.32 -5.36 9.64
CA MET A 95 -13.40 -4.03 9.04
C MET A 95 -14.74 -3.34 9.36
N ALA A 96 -15.85 -4.07 9.28
CA ALA A 96 -17.18 -3.54 9.64
C ALA A 96 -17.24 -3.08 11.11
N GLU A 97 -16.71 -3.88 12.04
CA GLU A 97 -16.64 -3.52 13.48
C GLU A 97 -15.79 -2.28 13.72
N ARG A 98 -14.64 -2.16 13.03
CA ARG A 98 -13.70 -1.03 13.21
C ARG A 98 -14.22 0.28 12.63
N LYS A 99 -15.22 0.26 11.75
CA LYS A 99 -15.82 1.46 11.15
C LYS A 99 -16.43 2.41 12.17
N SER A 100 -17.00 1.87 13.25
CA SER A 100 -17.59 2.64 14.36
C SER A 100 -16.69 2.73 15.61
N ALA A 101 -15.49 2.18 15.55
CA ALA A 101 -14.56 2.18 16.69
C ALA A 101 -13.85 3.55 16.82
N ASP A 102 -13.37 3.82 18.06
CA ASP A 102 -12.56 5.01 18.34
C ASP A 102 -11.31 5.03 17.45
N PRO A 103 -11.03 6.13 16.72
CA PRO A 103 -9.83 6.27 15.88
C PRO A 103 -8.52 6.03 16.62
N ASP A 104 -8.44 6.30 17.91
CA ASP A 104 -7.25 6.05 18.72
C ASP A 104 -7.11 4.58 19.15
N SER A 105 -8.15 3.78 18.96
CA SER A 105 -8.17 2.35 19.36
C SER A 105 -7.57 1.41 18.31
N SER A 106 -7.52 1.80 17.02
CA SER A 106 -6.99 0.95 15.97
C SER A 106 -6.59 1.72 14.72
N TYR A 107 -5.61 1.15 13.98
CA TYR A 107 -5.16 1.68 12.69
C TYR A 107 -6.32 1.77 11.66
N VAL A 108 -7.15 0.74 11.55
CA VAL A 108 -8.29 0.70 10.64
C VAL A 108 -9.32 1.78 10.97
N ALA A 109 -9.69 1.93 12.27
CA ALA A 109 -10.59 3.00 12.69
C ALA A 109 -10.02 4.39 12.34
N LYS A 110 -8.71 4.57 12.49
CA LYS A 110 -8.02 5.81 12.10
C LYS A 110 -8.06 6.06 10.59
N LEU A 111 -7.94 5.02 9.76
CA LEU A 111 -8.09 5.14 8.31
C LEU A 111 -9.50 5.56 7.93
N TYR A 112 -10.53 4.93 8.51
CA TYR A 112 -11.92 5.33 8.27
C TYR A 112 -12.21 6.76 8.69
N HIS A 113 -11.67 7.20 9.83
CA HIS A 113 -11.79 8.58 10.27
C HIS A 113 -11.12 9.57 9.32
N LYS A 114 -9.97 9.23 8.74
CA LYS A 114 -9.26 10.04 7.74
C LYS A 114 -9.97 10.07 6.38
N GLY A 115 -10.86 9.12 6.13
CA GLY A 115 -11.71 9.05 4.95
C GLY A 115 -11.07 8.40 3.73
N LEU A 116 -11.86 8.36 2.65
CA LEU A 116 -11.56 7.61 1.43
C LEU A 116 -10.19 7.94 0.82
N ASN A 117 -9.85 9.23 0.72
CA ASN A 117 -8.60 9.63 0.07
C ASN A 117 -7.37 9.03 0.76
N LYS A 118 -7.38 8.89 2.10
CA LYS A 118 -6.27 8.25 2.82
C LYS A 118 -6.22 6.74 2.61
N ILE A 119 -7.37 6.10 2.44
CA ILE A 119 -7.45 4.67 2.12
C ILE A 119 -6.90 4.43 0.71
N LEU A 120 -7.30 5.24 -0.27
CA LEU A 120 -6.82 5.13 -1.65
C LEU A 120 -5.32 5.44 -1.77
N GLU A 121 -4.82 6.43 -1.03
CA GLU A 121 -3.39 6.72 -0.92
C GLU A 121 -2.61 5.46 -0.47
N LYS A 122 -3.09 4.76 0.56
CA LYS A 122 -2.45 3.52 1.04
C LYS A 122 -2.49 2.40 -0.01
N ILE A 123 -3.60 2.19 -0.69
CA ILE A 123 -3.67 1.19 -1.77
C ILE A 123 -2.64 1.50 -2.86
N GLY A 124 -2.49 2.78 -3.26
CA GLY A 124 -1.50 3.18 -4.26
C GLY A 124 -0.06 2.95 -3.77
N GLU A 125 0.24 3.33 -2.54
CA GLU A 125 1.55 3.12 -1.88
C GLU A 125 1.93 1.64 -1.87
N GLU A 126 1.10 0.76 -1.29
CA GLU A 126 1.36 -0.68 -1.17
C GLU A 126 1.41 -1.39 -2.54
N SER A 127 0.60 -0.93 -3.52
CA SER A 127 0.68 -1.46 -4.88
C SER A 127 2.04 -1.17 -5.53
N PHE A 128 2.60 0.01 -5.30
CA PHE A 128 3.90 0.38 -5.81
C PHE A 128 5.03 -0.37 -5.10
N GLU A 129 4.94 -0.53 -3.78
CA GLU A 129 5.89 -1.32 -2.98
C GLU A 129 5.89 -2.80 -3.41
N THR A 130 4.71 -3.37 -3.70
CA THR A 130 4.59 -4.71 -4.30
C THR A 130 5.37 -4.83 -5.62
N VAL A 131 5.29 -3.82 -6.51
CA VAL A 131 6.03 -3.84 -7.78
C VAL A 131 7.54 -3.82 -7.54
N ILE A 132 8.01 -3.02 -6.59
CA ILE A 132 9.43 -2.96 -6.22
C ILE A 132 9.89 -4.31 -5.65
N ALA A 133 9.17 -4.85 -4.65
CA ALA A 133 9.49 -6.12 -4.03
C ALA A 133 9.52 -7.28 -5.04
N ALA A 134 8.58 -7.29 -6.01
CA ALA A 134 8.56 -8.27 -7.09
C ALA A 134 9.81 -8.15 -7.99
N LYS A 135 10.28 -6.94 -8.28
CA LYS A 135 11.50 -6.73 -9.08
C LYS A 135 12.76 -7.10 -8.29
N ASP A 136 12.79 -6.83 -7.00
CA ASP A 136 13.91 -7.22 -6.15
C ASP A 136 14.00 -8.75 -6.03
N PHE A 137 12.87 -9.44 -5.88
CA PHE A 137 12.81 -10.91 -5.88
C PHE A 137 13.18 -11.52 -7.25
N ASP A 138 12.75 -10.93 -8.37
CA ASP A 138 13.14 -11.34 -9.73
C ASP A 138 14.66 -11.21 -9.95
N THR A 139 15.26 -10.16 -9.39
CA THR A 139 16.70 -9.90 -9.51
C THR A 139 17.52 -10.81 -8.61
N GLN A 140 17.06 -11.05 -7.38
CA GLN A 140 17.71 -11.88 -6.38
C GLN A 140 16.68 -12.70 -5.59
N ALA A 141 16.43 -13.93 -6.05
CA ALA A 141 15.52 -14.88 -5.41
C ALA A 141 16.14 -15.46 -4.13
N ASN A 142 15.95 -14.77 -3.01
CA ASN A 142 16.29 -15.21 -1.67
C ASN A 142 15.08 -15.17 -0.74
N GLU A 143 15.19 -15.72 0.47
CA GLU A 143 14.06 -15.78 1.41
C GLU A 143 13.64 -14.40 1.92
N ASP A 144 14.55 -13.44 2.05
CA ASP A 144 14.22 -12.08 2.50
C ASP A 144 13.37 -11.36 1.46
N ASN A 145 13.81 -11.30 0.20
CA ASN A 145 13.06 -10.67 -0.89
C ASN A 145 11.72 -11.39 -1.17
N LYS A 146 11.67 -12.72 -0.96
CA LYS A 146 10.42 -13.47 -1.04
C LYS A 146 9.44 -13.07 0.06
N ASN A 147 9.92 -12.93 1.28
CA ASN A 147 9.10 -12.52 2.41
C ASN A 147 8.60 -11.07 2.24
N ASP A 148 9.46 -10.18 1.76
CA ASP A 148 9.09 -8.80 1.45
C ASP A 148 7.97 -8.75 0.40
N LEU A 149 8.09 -9.51 -0.69
CA LEU A 149 7.04 -9.59 -1.71
C LEU A 149 5.71 -10.11 -1.13
N ILE A 150 5.75 -11.16 -0.30
CA ILE A 150 4.55 -11.70 0.36
C ILE A 150 3.91 -10.64 1.27
N TYR A 151 4.74 -9.90 1.99
CA TYR A 151 4.31 -8.84 2.90
C TYR A 151 3.57 -7.73 2.13
N GLU A 152 4.17 -7.20 1.08
CA GLU A 152 3.57 -6.12 0.28
C GLU A 152 2.26 -6.55 -0.42
N VAL A 153 2.20 -7.78 -0.93
CA VAL A 153 0.94 -8.33 -1.47
C VAL A 153 -0.14 -8.42 -0.40
N ALA A 154 0.21 -8.82 0.83
CA ALA A 154 -0.74 -8.89 1.92
C ALA A 154 -1.26 -7.48 2.31
N ASP A 155 -0.42 -6.45 2.27
CA ASP A 155 -0.81 -5.07 2.55
C ASP A 155 -1.74 -4.48 1.47
N VAL A 156 -1.51 -4.78 0.19
CA VAL A 156 -2.47 -4.45 -0.88
C VAL A 156 -3.84 -5.09 -0.62
N TRP A 157 -3.87 -6.38 -0.28
CA TRP A 157 -5.12 -7.07 0.02
C TRP A 157 -5.82 -6.45 1.23
N PHE A 158 -5.06 -6.21 2.31
CA PHE A 158 -5.58 -5.60 3.52
C PHE A 158 -6.23 -4.23 3.25
N HIS A 159 -5.52 -3.31 2.60
CA HIS A 159 -6.04 -1.97 2.33
C HIS A 159 -7.19 -1.98 1.32
N THR A 160 -7.21 -2.94 0.40
CA THR A 160 -8.35 -3.15 -0.50
C THR A 160 -9.60 -3.60 0.28
N ILE A 161 -9.45 -4.49 1.28
CA ILE A 161 -10.56 -4.91 2.14
C ILE A 161 -11.05 -3.73 3.01
N VAL A 162 -10.14 -2.88 3.53
CA VAL A 162 -10.54 -1.63 4.22
C VAL A 162 -11.38 -0.74 3.30
N MET A 163 -11.01 -0.59 2.03
CA MET A 163 -11.79 0.18 1.06
C MET A 163 -13.19 -0.42 0.85
N LEU A 164 -13.30 -1.73 0.69
CA LEU A 164 -14.60 -2.41 0.59
C LEU A 164 -15.48 -2.12 1.82
N GLY A 165 -14.91 -2.24 3.02
CA GLY A 165 -15.60 -1.91 4.26
C GLY A 165 -16.01 -0.44 4.35
N TYR A 166 -15.24 0.49 3.79
CA TYR A 166 -15.62 1.91 3.71
C TYR A 166 -16.94 2.09 2.92
N PHE A 167 -17.13 1.33 1.84
CA PHE A 167 -18.32 1.36 1.00
C PHE A 167 -19.43 0.40 1.44
N ASP A 168 -19.30 -0.28 2.59
CA ASP A 168 -20.22 -1.32 3.07
C ASP A 168 -20.40 -2.48 2.07
N LEU A 169 -19.33 -2.81 1.34
CA LEU A 169 -19.30 -3.92 0.39
C LEU A 169 -18.70 -5.16 1.04
N ASP A 170 -19.42 -6.28 0.95
CA ASP A 170 -18.92 -7.57 1.41
C ASP A 170 -17.82 -8.08 0.48
N ILE A 171 -16.70 -8.53 1.05
CA ILE A 171 -15.61 -9.16 0.30
C ILE A 171 -16.07 -10.35 -0.53
N GLN A 172 -17.14 -11.03 -0.13
CA GLN A 172 -17.73 -12.15 -0.86
C GLN A 172 -18.16 -11.75 -2.28
N LEU A 173 -18.52 -10.48 -2.51
CA LEU A 173 -18.84 -9.98 -3.85
C LEU A 173 -17.62 -10.06 -4.78
N VAL A 174 -16.44 -9.75 -4.29
CA VAL A 174 -15.18 -9.87 -5.05
C VAL A 174 -14.82 -11.33 -5.29
N LEU A 175 -14.96 -12.18 -4.28
CA LEU A 175 -14.71 -13.62 -4.42
C LEU A 175 -15.65 -14.26 -5.43
N ASN A 176 -16.94 -13.90 -5.42
CA ASN A 176 -17.93 -14.35 -6.39
C ASN A 176 -17.57 -13.91 -7.83
N GLU A 177 -17.10 -12.68 -8.00
CA GLU A 177 -16.64 -12.19 -9.30
C GLU A 177 -15.38 -12.92 -9.78
N LEU A 178 -14.44 -13.22 -8.89
CA LEU A 178 -13.27 -14.06 -9.22
C LEU A 178 -13.69 -15.48 -9.60
N ALA A 179 -14.64 -16.09 -8.87
CA ALA A 179 -15.18 -17.40 -9.17
C ALA A 179 -15.91 -17.43 -10.54
N ARG A 180 -16.66 -16.37 -10.85
CA ARG A 180 -17.31 -16.21 -12.18
C ARG A 180 -16.29 -16.20 -13.31
N ARG A 181 -15.11 -15.63 -13.11
CA ARG A 181 -14.02 -15.58 -14.11
C ARG A 181 -13.28 -16.91 -14.26
N GLN A 182 -13.39 -17.83 -13.32
CA GLN A 182 -12.77 -19.15 -13.34
C GLN A 182 -13.27 -19.96 -14.51
N GLY A 183 -13.46 -20.10 -15.44
CA GLY A 183 -13.95 -20.84 -16.60
C GLY A 183 -13.97 -20.01 -17.88
N LEU A 184 -13.66 -18.74 -17.77
CA LEU A 184 -13.57 -17.85 -18.91
C LEU A 184 -12.11 -17.74 -19.37
N SER A 185 -11.84 -17.95 -20.67
CA SER A 185 -10.52 -17.63 -21.19
C SER A 185 -10.29 -16.11 -21.05
N GLY A 186 -9.09 -15.68 -20.66
CA GLY A 186 -8.76 -14.26 -20.52
C GLY A 186 -9.02 -13.44 -21.80
N LEU A 187 -9.02 -14.08 -22.97
CA LEU A 187 -9.36 -13.46 -24.25
C LEU A 187 -10.86 -13.17 -24.37
N VAL A 188 -11.71 -14.10 -23.90
CA VAL A 188 -13.18 -13.94 -23.89
C VAL A 188 -13.59 -12.87 -22.89
N GLU A 189 -12.98 -12.86 -21.71
CA GLU A 189 -13.25 -11.84 -20.70
C GLU A 189 -12.87 -10.43 -21.20
N LYS A 190 -11.69 -10.29 -21.84
CA LYS A 190 -11.26 -9.02 -22.42
C LYS A 190 -12.18 -8.53 -23.54
N ALA A 191 -12.70 -9.43 -24.36
CA ALA A 191 -13.65 -9.10 -25.44
C ALA A 191 -15.03 -8.65 -24.91
N ASN A 192 -15.44 -9.12 -23.72
CA ASN A 192 -16.73 -8.80 -23.10
C ASN A 192 -16.71 -7.54 -22.21
N ARG A 193 -15.55 -6.93 -21.96
CA ARG A 193 -15.46 -5.65 -21.25
C ARG A 193 -15.98 -4.57 -22.19
N SER A 194 -17.21 -4.11 -21.92
CA SER A 194 -17.74 -2.88 -22.52
C SER A 194 -16.89 -1.70 -22.04
N HIS A 195 -16.36 -0.91 -22.94
CA HIS A 195 -15.67 0.33 -22.65
C HIS A 195 -16.63 1.39 -22.12
#